data_ca45ba9cb74110bc4034ec37b94ba14d
#
_entry.id   ca45ba9cb74110bc4034ec37b94ba14d
#
_cell.length_a   1.000
_cell.length_b   1.000
_cell.length_c   1.000
_cell.angle_alpha   90.00
_cell.angle_beta   90.00
_cell.angle_gamma   90.00
#
_symmetry.space_group_name_H-M   'P 1'
#
loop_
_entity.id
_entity.type
_entity.pdbx_description
1 polymer ?
#
loop_
_entity_poly.entity_id
_entity_poly.type
_entity_poly.pdbx_seq_one_letter_code
_entity_poly.pdbx_strand_id
1 'polypeptide(L)'
;MSADLTPVIAAATRWLLTAFPPSPGALSLALAEAQGRQATTLAAALRYPSALDAELLELLGPGGSDRLDWLTGAEHDSETAATPDAAWRTWVDETIVSWAACFLADPVLADKARQLADSNLPGEVGRLTQPGSHEYDAAPLLRHPDLLEPVAALHREDLLALLENQNVPLR
;
A
#
# COMPACT_ATOMS: atom_id res chain seq x y z
N MET A 1 -1.08 23.85 -5.59
CA MET A 1 -1.93 22.94 -4.79
C MET A 1 -1.28 21.58 -4.89
N SER A 2 -0.97 20.97 -3.76
CA SER A 2 -0.50 19.58 -3.78
C SER A 2 -1.68 18.70 -4.18
N ALA A 3 -1.52 17.90 -5.21
CA ALA A 3 -2.53 16.92 -5.59
C ALA A 3 -2.76 15.96 -4.41
N ASP A 4 -4.01 15.65 -4.17
CA ASP A 4 -4.43 14.89 -3.00
C ASP A 4 -4.34 13.38 -3.27
N LEU A 5 -3.36 12.70 -2.67
CA LEU A 5 -3.21 11.24 -2.73
C LEU A 5 -4.12 10.48 -1.74
N THR A 6 -4.90 11.21 -0.93
CA THR A 6 -5.77 10.61 0.09
C THR A 6 -6.72 9.55 -0.47
N PRO A 7 -7.40 9.76 -1.62
CA PRO A 7 -8.31 8.74 -2.15
C PRO A 7 -7.63 7.42 -2.50
N VAL A 8 -6.45 7.47 -3.15
CA VAL A 8 -5.73 6.25 -3.55
C VAL A 8 -5.10 5.55 -2.35
N ILE A 9 -4.59 6.30 -1.37
CA ILE A 9 -4.09 5.74 -0.11
C ILE A 9 -5.22 5.06 0.67
N ALA A 10 -6.37 5.71 0.79
CA ALA A 10 -7.54 5.16 1.49
C ALA A 10 -8.06 3.89 0.79
N ALA A 11 -8.16 3.90 -0.54
CA ALA A 11 -8.61 2.74 -1.32
C ALA A 11 -7.65 1.56 -1.19
N ALA A 12 -6.35 1.77 -1.32
CA ALA A 12 -5.33 0.74 -1.15
C ALA A 12 -5.31 0.16 0.27
N THR A 13 -5.42 1.02 1.29
CA THR A 13 -5.52 0.58 2.69
C THR A 13 -6.76 -0.28 2.91
N ARG A 14 -7.91 0.17 2.41
CA ARG A 14 -9.18 -0.58 2.53
C ARG A 14 -9.10 -1.93 1.82
N TRP A 15 -8.47 -1.98 0.64
CA TRP A 15 -8.29 -3.24 -0.07
C TRP A 15 -7.44 -4.23 0.74
N LEU A 16 -6.30 -3.80 1.30
CA LEU A 16 -5.42 -4.63 2.13
C LEU A 16 -6.16 -5.20 3.35
N LEU A 17 -6.94 -4.37 4.05
CA LEU A 17 -7.69 -4.81 5.23
C LEU A 17 -8.85 -5.74 4.87
N THR A 18 -9.42 -5.60 3.69
CA THR A 18 -10.49 -6.49 3.19
C THR A 18 -9.94 -7.83 2.75
N ALA A 19 -8.82 -7.84 2.04
CA ALA A 19 -8.15 -9.06 1.57
C ALA A 19 -7.49 -9.84 2.73
N PHE A 20 -6.95 -9.13 3.72
CA PHE A 20 -6.23 -9.68 4.86
C PHE A 20 -6.80 -9.12 6.17
N PRO A 21 -7.97 -9.59 6.61
CA PRO A 21 -8.65 -9.03 7.78
C PRO A 21 -7.83 -9.19 9.06
N PRO A 22 -7.80 -8.16 9.92
CA PRO A 22 -7.10 -8.21 11.19
C PRO A 22 -7.80 -9.17 12.19
N SER A 23 -7.10 -9.45 13.29
CA SER A 23 -7.67 -10.15 14.42
C SER A 23 -8.89 -9.40 14.98
N PRO A 24 -9.88 -10.10 15.57
CA PRO A 24 -11.07 -9.45 16.12
C PRO A 24 -10.74 -8.43 17.22
N GLY A 25 -11.48 -7.33 17.26
CA GLY A 25 -11.40 -6.30 18.28
C GLY A 25 -11.04 -4.91 17.72
N ALA A 26 -11.51 -3.87 18.42
CA ALA A 26 -11.34 -2.48 17.99
C ALA A 26 -9.87 -2.03 17.95
N LEU A 27 -9.06 -2.47 18.93
CA LEU A 27 -7.63 -2.16 18.98
C LEU A 27 -6.89 -2.81 17.82
N SER A 28 -7.15 -4.10 17.56
CA SER A 28 -6.53 -4.83 16.44
C SER A 28 -6.87 -4.19 15.11
N LEU A 29 -8.11 -3.80 14.89
CA LEU A 29 -8.54 -3.09 13.69
C LEU A 29 -7.82 -1.74 13.54
N ALA A 30 -7.74 -0.95 14.59
CA ALA A 30 -7.07 0.35 14.57
C ALA A 30 -5.57 0.23 14.28
N LEU A 31 -4.89 -0.76 14.87
CA LEU A 31 -3.46 -1.01 14.63
C LEU A 31 -3.21 -1.53 13.21
N ALA A 32 -4.04 -2.44 12.72
CA ALA A 32 -3.94 -2.94 11.34
C ALA A 32 -4.18 -1.83 10.31
N GLU A 33 -5.18 -0.97 10.55
CA GLU A 33 -5.44 0.20 9.72
C GLU A 33 -4.26 1.18 9.73
N ALA A 34 -3.66 1.45 10.89
CA ALA A 34 -2.48 2.30 10.99
C ALA A 34 -1.29 1.75 10.21
N GLN A 35 -1.01 0.45 10.30
CA GLN A 35 0.05 -0.21 9.55
C GLN A 35 -0.22 -0.20 8.04
N GLY A 36 -1.42 -0.58 7.63
CA GLY A 36 -1.83 -0.55 6.22
C GLY A 36 -1.73 0.85 5.63
N ARG A 37 -2.18 1.86 6.37
CA ARG A 37 -2.10 3.27 5.95
C ARG A 37 -0.65 3.75 5.84
N GLN A 38 0.20 3.41 6.77
CA GLN A 38 1.62 3.76 6.69
C GLN A 38 2.30 3.12 5.47
N ALA A 39 2.02 1.84 5.21
CA ALA A 39 2.57 1.13 4.06
C ALA A 39 2.11 1.73 2.72
N THR A 40 0.81 2.02 2.59
CA THR A 40 0.25 2.63 1.37
C THR A 40 0.68 4.09 1.20
N THR A 41 0.85 4.84 2.28
CA THR A 41 1.36 6.22 2.24
C THR A 41 2.80 6.24 1.74
N LEU A 42 3.65 5.35 2.25
CA LEU A 42 5.04 5.22 1.79
C LEU A 42 5.11 4.82 0.32
N ALA A 43 4.32 3.84 -0.09
CA ALA A 43 4.23 3.40 -1.48
C ALA A 43 3.75 4.53 -2.41
N ALA A 44 2.74 5.28 -2.01
CA ALA A 44 2.21 6.41 -2.78
C ALA A 44 3.24 7.54 -2.92
N ALA A 45 3.98 7.86 -1.86
CA ALA A 45 5.05 8.87 -1.90
C ALA A 45 6.16 8.51 -2.89
N LEU A 46 6.51 7.23 -3.01
CA LEU A 46 7.48 6.73 -3.98
C LEU A 46 6.92 6.64 -5.40
N ARG A 47 5.65 6.26 -5.54
CA ARG A 47 4.97 6.11 -6.83
C ARG A 47 4.67 7.45 -7.48
N TYR A 48 4.32 8.45 -6.68
CA TYR A 48 3.92 9.80 -7.12
C TYR A 48 4.79 10.87 -6.42
N PRO A 49 6.10 10.93 -6.74
CA PRO A 49 7.05 11.78 -6.03
C PRO A 49 6.88 13.27 -6.32
N SER A 50 6.16 13.64 -7.37
CA SER A 50 5.94 15.02 -7.73
C SER A 50 4.45 15.39 -7.80
N ALA A 51 4.15 16.70 -7.72
CA ALA A 51 2.79 17.21 -7.89
C ALA A 51 2.22 16.84 -9.28
N LEU A 52 3.06 16.83 -10.31
CA LEU A 52 2.65 16.47 -11.67
C LEU A 52 2.21 14.98 -11.75
N ASP A 53 2.94 14.08 -11.09
CA ASP A 53 2.56 12.66 -11.07
C ASP A 53 1.20 12.46 -10.39
N ALA A 54 0.96 13.19 -9.31
CA ALA A 54 -0.30 13.14 -8.59
C ALA A 54 -1.46 13.77 -9.40
N GLU A 55 -1.22 14.85 -10.16
CA GLU A 55 -2.20 15.42 -11.08
C GLU A 55 -2.54 14.47 -12.24
N LEU A 56 -1.56 13.73 -12.76
CA LEU A 56 -1.78 12.69 -13.78
C LEU A 56 -2.62 11.53 -13.22
N LEU A 57 -2.40 11.14 -11.98
CA LEU A 57 -3.25 10.15 -11.31
C LEU A 57 -4.70 10.61 -11.22
N GLU A 58 -4.92 11.87 -10.85
CA GLU A 58 -6.28 12.44 -10.76
C GLU A 58 -6.98 12.48 -12.13
N LEU A 59 -6.21 12.73 -13.20
CA LEU A 59 -6.73 12.78 -14.57
C LEU A 59 -7.03 11.40 -15.16
N LEU A 60 -6.12 10.44 -14.98
CA LEU A 60 -6.20 9.12 -15.61
C LEU A 60 -6.90 8.08 -14.73
N GLY A 61 -6.88 8.29 -13.43
CA GLY A 61 -7.31 7.32 -12.43
C GLY A 61 -6.38 6.11 -12.33
N PRO A 62 -6.47 5.35 -11.24
CA PRO A 62 -5.78 4.08 -11.10
C PRO A 62 -6.51 2.95 -11.86
N GLY A 63 -5.80 1.83 -12.06
CA GLY A 63 -6.31 0.69 -12.84
C GLY A 63 -7.39 -0.17 -12.17
N GLY A 64 -7.70 0.08 -10.89
CA GLY A 64 -8.69 -0.70 -10.14
C GLY A 64 -8.15 -1.99 -9.53
N SER A 65 -9.02 -2.71 -8.81
CA SER A 65 -8.65 -3.87 -8.00
C SER A 65 -8.79 -5.25 -8.67
N ASP A 66 -9.24 -5.32 -9.90
CA ASP A 66 -9.67 -6.59 -10.55
C ASP A 66 -8.61 -7.70 -10.51
N ARG A 67 -7.37 -7.37 -10.86
CA ARG A 67 -6.28 -8.36 -10.84
C ARG A 67 -5.91 -8.79 -9.42
N LEU A 68 -5.94 -7.86 -8.47
CA LEU A 68 -5.69 -8.13 -7.06
C LEU A 68 -6.80 -9.02 -6.47
N ASP A 69 -8.04 -8.75 -6.81
CA ASP A 69 -9.19 -9.54 -6.38
C ASP A 69 -9.09 -10.97 -6.94
N TRP A 70 -8.73 -11.11 -8.20
CA TRP A 70 -8.51 -12.42 -8.81
C TRP A 70 -7.38 -13.20 -8.12
N LEU A 71 -6.25 -12.56 -7.80
CA LEU A 71 -5.10 -13.20 -7.11
C LEU A 71 -5.45 -13.68 -5.70
N THR A 72 -6.31 -12.98 -5.01
CA THR A 72 -6.71 -13.31 -3.63
C THR A 72 -7.97 -14.17 -3.55
N GLY A 73 -8.56 -14.53 -4.70
CA GLY A 73 -9.81 -15.28 -4.76
C GLY A 73 -11.04 -14.48 -4.36
N ALA A 74 -10.93 -13.15 -4.27
CA ALA A 74 -12.06 -12.26 -4.00
C ALA A 74 -12.86 -12.02 -5.28
N GLU A 75 -13.58 -13.03 -5.75
CA GLU A 75 -14.49 -12.87 -6.87
C GLU A 75 -15.66 -11.96 -6.48
N HIS A 76 -15.75 -10.81 -7.13
CA HIS A 76 -16.89 -9.92 -7.00
C HIS A 76 -17.75 -10.03 -8.24
N ASP A 77 -19.03 -10.36 -8.04
CA ASP A 77 -20.02 -10.29 -9.08
C ASP A 77 -20.04 -8.86 -9.66
N SER A 78 -20.05 -8.76 -10.97
CA SER A 78 -20.06 -7.47 -11.70
C SER A 78 -21.21 -6.55 -11.29
N GLU A 79 -22.28 -7.11 -10.74
CA GLU A 79 -23.42 -6.35 -10.21
C GLU A 79 -23.10 -5.65 -8.89
N THR A 80 -22.24 -6.25 -8.04
CA THR A 80 -21.82 -5.65 -6.77
C THR A 80 -20.78 -4.53 -6.98
N ALA A 81 -20.01 -4.58 -8.05
CA ALA A 81 -19.02 -3.55 -8.37
C ALA A 81 -19.65 -2.19 -8.73
N ALA A 82 -20.92 -2.19 -9.15
CA ALA A 82 -21.66 -0.98 -9.51
C ALA A 82 -22.34 -0.29 -8.31
N THR A 83 -22.20 -0.83 -7.08
CA THR A 83 -22.79 -0.23 -5.89
C THR A 83 -21.95 0.93 -5.37
N PRO A 84 -22.55 1.98 -4.76
CA PRO A 84 -21.80 3.07 -4.13
C PRO A 84 -20.77 2.59 -3.10
N ASP A 85 -21.05 1.50 -2.39
CA ASP A 85 -20.16 0.91 -1.41
C ASP A 85 -18.90 0.27 -2.01
N ALA A 86 -18.89 -0.02 -3.30
CA ALA A 86 -17.74 -0.60 -4.02
C ALA A 86 -16.98 0.43 -4.87
N ALA A 87 -17.44 1.67 -4.95
CA ALA A 87 -16.86 2.71 -5.80
C ALA A 87 -15.36 2.99 -5.49
N TRP A 88 -14.93 2.78 -4.26
CA TRP A 88 -13.52 2.93 -3.86
C TRP A 88 -12.59 1.94 -4.59
N ARG A 89 -13.10 0.80 -5.09
CA ARG A 89 -12.30 -0.23 -5.79
C ARG A 89 -11.68 0.27 -7.08
N THR A 90 -12.30 1.26 -7.72
CA THR A 90 -11.77 1.90 -8.93
C THR A 90 -10.55 2.79 -8.65
N TRP A 91 -10.37 3.20 -7.38
CA TRP A 91 -9.24 4.00 -6.92
C TRP A 91 -8.06 3.18 -6.40
N VAL A 92 -8.14 1.86 -6.45
CA VAL A 92 -7.05 0.98 -6.03
C VAL A 92 -5.95 0.98 -7.08
N ASP A 93 -4.77 1.43 -6.72
CA ASP A 93 -3.57 1.34 -7.54
C ASP A 93 -2.81 0.05 -7.20
N GLU A 94 -2.76 -0.86 -8.17
CA GLU A 94 -2.09 -2.16 -8.01
C GLU A 94 -0.63 -2.04 -7.59
N THR A 95 0.10 -1.07 -8.14
CA THR A 95 1.50 -0.84 -7.79
C THR A 95 1.66 -0.40 -6.34
N ILE A 96 0.82 0.52 -5.87
CA ILE A 96 0.82 0.96 -4.46
C ILE A 96 0.53 -0.22 -3.53
N VAL A 97 -0.47 -1.03 -3.86
CA VAL A 97 -0.82 -2.22 -3.05
C VAL A 97 0.33 -3.23 -3.02
N SER A 98 0.94 -3.51 -4.17
CA SER A 98 2.08 -4.43 -4.27
C SER A 98 3.28 -3.93 -3.45
N TRP A 99 3.64 -2.66 -3.56
CA TRP A 99 4.74 -2.08 -2.79
C TRP A 99 4.42 -2.03 -1.29
N ALA A 100 3.19 -1.70 -0.93
CA ALA A 100 2.75 -1.75 0.47
C ALA A 100 2.85 -3.16 1.04
N ALA A 101 2.48 -4.20 0.28
CA ALA A 101 2.66 -5.59 0.68
C ALA A 101 4.14 -5.94 0.91
N CYS A 102 5.05 -5.46 0.06
CA CYS A 102 6.49 -5.61 0.27
C CYS A 102 6.94 -4.99 1.60
N PHE A 103 6.47 -3.78 1.93
CA PHE A 103 6.84 -3.09 3.15
C PHE A 103 6.26 -3.74 4.41
N LEU A 104 5.04 -4.25 4.33
CA LEU A 104 4.41 -4.99 5.43
C LEU A 104 5.12 -6.32 5.71
N ALA A 105 5.62 -6.98 4.67
CA ALA A 105 6.37 -8.23 4.81
C ALA A 105 7.81 -8.04 5.29
N ASP A 106 8.45 -6.91 4.94
CA ASP A 106 9.86 -6.64 5.20
C ASP A 106 10.08 -5.21 5.77
N PRO A 107 10.18 -5.07 7.11
CA PRO A 107 10.44 -3.78 7.75
C PRO A 107 11.78 -3.14 7.36
N VAL A 108 12.79 -3.94 6.99
CA VAL A 108 14.10 -3.42 6.55
C VAL A 108 13.97 -2.75 5.19
N LEU A 109 13.21 -3.35 4.28
CA LEU A 109 12.88 -2.76 2.98
C LEU A 109 12.08 -1.48 3.14
N ALA A 110 11.12 -1.48 4.08
CA ALA A 110 10.33 -0.29 4.42
C ALA A 110 11.22 0.87 4.93
N ASP A 111 12.24 0.58 5.76
CA ASP A 111 13.16 1.61 6.25
C ASP A 111 14.03 2.19 5.13
N LYS A 112 14.51 1.37 4.20
CA LYS A 112 15.23 1.87 3.00
C LYS A 112 14.34 2.78 2.15
N ALA A 113 13.10 2.36 1.92
CA ALA A 113 12.12 3.13 1.16
C ALA A 113 11.79 4.46 1.86
N ARG A 114 11.65 4.47 3.20
CA ARG A 114 11.45 5.67 4.00
C ARG A 114 12.59 6.67 3.83
N GLN A 115 13.84 6.21 3.87
CA GLN A 115 15.01 7.07 3.69
C GLN A 115 15.00 7.76 2.33
N LEU A 116 14.52 7.08 1.28
CA LEU A 116 14.38 7.66 -0.04
C LEU A 116 13.23 8.68 -0.12
N ALA A 117 12.12 8.40 0.55
CA ALA A 117 10.91 9.23 0.52
C ALA A 117 10.92 10.40 1.52
N ASP A 118 11.96 10.56 2.33
CA ASP A 118 11.99 11.40 3.55
C ASP A 118 11.53 12.86 3.32
N SER A 119 11.84 13.45 2.17
CA SER A 119 11.44 14.82 1.82
C SER A 119 9.97 14.97 1.41
N ASN A 120 9.29 13.88 1.03
CA ASN A 120 7.93 13.90 0.47
C ASN A 120 6.93 13.11 1.31
N LEU A 121 7.37 12.49 2.43
CA LEU A 121 6.53 11.60 3.22
C LEU A 121 5.61 12.40 4.15
N PRO A 122 4.28 12.35 3.97
CA PRO A 122 3.34 12.97 4.88
C PRO A 122 3.12 12.10 6.12
N GLY A 123 3.90 12.32 7.17
CA GLY A 123 3.68 11.65 8.45
C GLY A 123 4.73 10.58 8.81
N GLU A 124 4.48 9.91 9.91
CA GLU A 124 5.39 8.91 10.48
C GLU A 124 5.06 7.49 9.97
N VAL A 125 6.09 6.68 9.79
CA VAL A 125 5.98 5.26 9.40
C VAL A 125 6.65 4.32 10.42
N GLY A 126 6.78 4.78 11.67
CA GLY A 126 7.46 4.04 12.74
C GLY A 126 6.88 2.66 13.02
N ARG A 127 5.57 2.50 12.95
CA ARG A 127 4.91 1.18 13.13
C ARG A 127 5.21 0.20 12.00
N LEU A 128 5.59 0.70 10.84
CA LEU A 128 5.95 -0.11 9.68
C LEU A 128 7.42 -0.54 9.74
N THR A 129 8.32 0.39 10.08
CA THR A 129 9.77 0.17 10.06
C THR A 129 10.29 -0.49 11.35
N GLN A 130 9.60 -0.27 12.47
CA GLN A 130 9.94 -0.83 13.78
C GLN A 130 8.67 -1.37 14.48
N PRO A 131 8.02 -2.40 13.90
CA PRO A 131 6.81 -2.96 14.48
C PRO A 131 7.10 -3.62 15.83
N GLY A 132 6.24 -3.36 16.81
CA GLY A 132 6.26 -4.03 18.11
C GLY A 132 5.40 -5.30 18.12
N SER A 133 5.36 -5.98 19.26
CA SER A 133 4.54 -7.20 19.44
C SER A 133 3.05 -6.94 19.19
N HIS A 134 2.55 -5.80 19.59
CA HIS A 134 1.13 -5.43 19.38
C HIS A 134 0.76 -5.29 17.90
N GLU A 135 1.66 -4.77 17.08
CA GLU A 135 1.48 -4.67 15.63
C GLU A 135 1.45 -6.05 14.97
N TYR A 136 2.33 -6.97 15.38
CA TYR A 136 2.33 -8.34 14.88
C TYR A 136 1.08 -9.11 15.30
N ASP A 137 0.66 -8.96 16.55
CA ASP A 137 -0.53 -9.62 17.08
C ASP A 137 -1.82 -9.07 16.45
N ALA A 138 -1.88 -7.76 16.20
CA ALA A 138 -3.07 -7.10 15.66
C ALA A 138 -3.34 -7.49 14.19
N ALA A 139 -2.30 -7.64 13.38
CA ALA A 139 -2.45 -7.86 11.95
C ALA A 139 -1.50 -8.96 11.43
N PRO A 140 -1.62 -10.21 11.93
CA PRO A 140 -0.70 -11.28 11.53
C PRO A 140 -0.72 -11.57 10.04
N LEU A 141 -1.90 -11.47 9.38
CA LEU A 141 -2.03 -11.73 7.94
C LEU A 141 -1.38 -10.63 7.10
N LEU A 142 -1.41 -9.37 7.57
CA LEU A 142 -0.69 -8.28 6.90
C LEU A 142 0.83 -8.42 7.02
N ARG A 143 1.31 -9.23 7.99
CA ARG A 143 2.73 -9.47 8.23
C ARG A 143 3.18 -10.87 7.84
N HIS A 144 2.29 -11.71 7.34
CA HIS A 144 2.61 -13.07 6.95
C HIS A 144 3.17 -13.07 5.51
N PRO A 145 4.48 -13.31 5.30
CA PRO A 145 5.11 -13.17 3.99
C PRO A 145 4.48 -14.05 2.91
N ASP A 146 4.15 -15.28 3.25
CA ASP A 146 3.61 -16.26 2.29
C ASP A 146 2.23 -15.84 1.74
N LEU A 147 1.40 -15.22 2.58
CA LEU A 147 0.08 -14.73 2.15
C LEU A 147 0.16 -13.44 1.33
N LEU A 148 1.13 -12.60 1.63
CA LEU A 148 1.37 -11.35 0.89
C LEU A 148 2.16 -11.58 -0.41
N GLU A 149 2.89 -12.68 -0.53
CA GLU A 149 3.83 -12.94 -1.63
C GLU A 149 3.22 -12.78 -3.03
N PRO A 150 2.03 -13.32 -3.35
CA PRO A 150 1.45 -13.15 -4.69
C PRO A 150 1.20 -11.67 -5.05
N VAL A 151 0.82 -10.86 -4.08
CA VAL A 151 0.57 -9.43 -4.24
C VAL A 151 1.90 -8.66 -4.27
N ALA A 152 2.80 -8.93 -3.35
CA ALA A 152 4.11 -8.29 -3.27
C ALA A 152 4.96 -8.53 -4.52
N ALA A 153 4.89 -9.72 -5.11
CA ALA A 153 5.66 -10.09 -6.29
C ALA A 153 5.26 -9.34 -7.57
N LEU A 154 4.03 -8.80 -7.65
CA LEU A 154 3.52 -8.15 -8.86
C LEU A 154 4.43 -7.02 -9.37
N HIS A 155 4.89 -6.15 -8.48
CA HIS A 155 5.70 -4.97 -8.81
C HIS A 155 6.96 -4.84 -7.94
N ARG A 156 7.42 -5.93 -7.31
CA ARG A 156 8.63 -5.93 -6.47
C ARG A 156 9.88 -5.52 -7.24
N GLU A 157 10.03 -6.01 -8.47
CA GLU A 157 11.21 -5.70 -9.29
C GLU A 157 11.31 -4.20 -9.58
N ASP A 158 10.19 -3.56 -9.87
CA ASP A 158 10.14 -2.11 -10.09
C ASP A 158 10.52 -1.33 -8.83
N LEU A 159 10.07 -1.78 -7.66
CA LEU A 159 10.43 -1.20 -6.37
C LEU A 159 11.93 -1.31 -6.10
N LEU A 160 12.49 -2.50 -6.27
CA LEU A 160 13.92 -2.73 -6.04
C LEU A 160 14.78 -1.92 -7.01
N ALA A 161 14.42 -1.84 -8.28
CA ALA A 161 15.09 -1.01 -9.27
C ALA A 161 15.04 0.49 -8.89
N LEU A 162 13.91 0.97 -8.38
CA LEU A 162 13.78 2.33 -7.89
C LEU A 162 14.73 2.62 -6.72
N LEU A 163 14.78 1.72 -5.73
CA LEU A 163 15.62 1.86 -4.55
C LEU A 163 17.12 1.75 -4.86
N GLU A 164 17.51 0.96 -5.87
CA GLU A 164 18.89 0.82 -6.31
C GLU A 164 19.36 2.05 -7.11
N ASN A 165 18.56 2.55 -8.04
CA ASN A 165 18.90 3.68 -8.89
C ASN A 165 19.15 4.98 -8.12
N GLN A 166 18.52 5.15 -6.97
CA GLN A 166 18.68 6.34 -6.14
C GLN A 166 19.95 6.27 -5.26
N ASN A 167 20.53 5.08 -5.06
CA ASN A 167 21.78 4.89 -4.32
C ASN A 167 23.04 5.08 -5.16
N VAL A 168 22.91 5.42 -6.46
CA VAL A 168 24.07 5.71 -7.32
C VAL A 168 24.44 7.19 -7.14
N PRO A 169 25.59 7.52 -6.51
CA PRO A 169 26.03 8.90 -6.41
C PRO A 169 26.28 9.46 -7.82
N LEU A 170 25.69 10.62 -8.09
CA LEU A 170 26.03 11.41 -9.30
C LEU A 170 27.55 11.66 -9.30
N ARG A 171 28.24 11.07 -10.26
CA ARG A 171 29.66 11.33 -10.54
C ARG A 171 29.79 12.64 -11.33
#